data_eb31f9c122690e1f35a0beb169886845
#
_entry.id   eb31f9c122690e1f35a0beb169886845
#
_cell.length_a   1.000
_cell.length_b   1.000
_cell.length_c   1.000
_cell.angle_alpha   90.00
_cell.angle_beta   90.00
_cell.angle_gamma   90.00
#
_symmetry.space_group_name_H-M   'P 1'
#
loop_
_entity.id
_entity.type
_entity.pdbx_description
1 polymer ?
#
loop_
_entity_poly.entity_id
_entity_poly.type
_entity_poly.pdbx_seq_one_letter_code
_entity_poly.pdbx_strand_id
1 'polypeptide(L)'
;MEKMDAWERRTVVYRRLFHKYPEPGWLTFFATIFIAEHLEKAGFKVLVGREILKDEKRMDPPTEEETALWEQRAVKLAIEQGIAKDKVATWITRMDHRTGIVAILDTKREGKTKAFRFDMDALTVAESMDVDRVPVKEASYLPP
;
A
#
# COMPACT_ATOMS: atom_id res chain seq x y z
N MET A 1 -28.19 -10.16 -13.82
CA MET A 1 -27.14 -9.60 -12.93
C MET A 1 -25.92 -10.47 -13.14
N GLU A 2 -24.97 -9.99 -13.93
CA GLU A 2 -23.74 -10.70 -14.25
C GLU A 2 -22.96 -10.97 -12.96
N LYS A 3 -22.49 -12.22 -12.78
CA LYS A 3 -21.70 -12.57 -11.59
C LYS A 3 -20.39 -11.78 -11.67
N MET A 4 -20.24 -10.81 -10.78
CA MET A 4 -18.97 -10.11 -10.57
C MET A 4 -17.85 -11.14 -10.41
N ASP A 5 -16.81 -11.04 -11.22
CA ASP A 5 -15.64 -11.90 -11.18
C ASP A 5 -14.98 -11.83 -9.77
N ALA A 6 -14.27 -12.87 -9.38
CA ALA A 6 -13.54 -12.93 -8.12
C ALA A 6 -12.50 -11.81 -7.99
N TRP A 7 -11.93 -11.37 -9.12
CA TRP A 7 -11.00 -10.25 -9.18
C TRP A 7 -11.69 -8.91 -8.94
N GLU A 8 -12.85 -8.68 -9.53
CA GLU A 8 -13.63 -7.45 -9.34
C GLU A 8 -14.03 -7.29 -7.87
N ARG A 9 -14.52 -8.35 -7.24
CA ARG A 9 -14.85 -8.34 -5.81
C ARG A 9 -13.63 -8.01 -4.94
N ARG A 10 -12.48 -8.60 -5.24
CA ARG A 10 -11.24 -8.37 -4.51
C ARG A 10 -10.76 -6.93 -4.69
N THR A 11 -10.86 -6.38 -5.91
CA THR A 11 -10.51 -4.98 -6.19
C THR A 11 -11.34 -4.01 -5.36
N VAL A 12 -12.65 -4.24 -5.25
CA VAL A 12 -13.53 -3.42 -4.39
C VAL A 12 -13.10 -3.51 -2.92
N VAL A 13 -12.80 -4.71 -2.42
CA VAL A 13 -12.36 -4.89 -1.02
C VAL A 13 -11.05 -4.15 -0.77
N TYR A 14 -10.07 -4.26 -1.65
CA TYR A 14 -8.78 -3.58 -1.49
C TYR A 14 -8.92 -2.06 -1.59
N ARG A 15 -9.72 -1.56 -2.55
CA ARG A 15 -10.00 -0.14 -2.63
C ARG A 15 -10.60 0.42 -1.34
N ARG A 16 -11.56 -0.30 -0.75
CA ARG A 16 -12.18 0.07 0.53
C ARG A 16 -11.21 -0.01 1.70
N LEU A 17 -10.30 -0.99 1.69
CA LEU A 17 -9.27 -1.12 2.71
C LEU A 17 -8.32 0.08 2.72
N PHE A 18 -7.78 0.47 1.55
CA PHE A 18 -6.91 1.64 1.45
C PHE A 18 -7.64 2.96 1.71
N HIS A 19 -8.92 3.04 1.35
CA HIS A 19 -9.74 4.19 1.70
C HIS A 19 -9.95 4.32 3.22
N LYS A 20 -10.14 3.20 3.91
CA LYS A 20 -10.30 3.17 5.38
C LYS A 20 -9.01 3.54 6.12
N TYR A 21 -7.87 3.21 5.56
CA TYR A 21 -6.56 3.43 6.18
C TYR A 21 -5.66 4.25 5.25
N PRO A 22 -6.03 5.53 5.01
CA PRO A 22 -5.28 6.38 4.10
C PRO A 22 -3.92 6.70 4.70
N GLU A 23 -2.88 6.67 3.88
CA GLU A 23 -1.52 7.00 4.25
C GLU A 23 -1.02 8.15 3.37
N PRO A 24 -0.44 9.22 3.97
CA PRO A 24 0.10 10.34 3.19
C PRO A 24 1.40 9.97 2.47
N GLY A 25 1.80 10.83 1.54
CA GLY A 25 3.04 10.66 0.80
C GLY A 25 4.26 10.47 1.71
N TRP A 26 5.20 9.64 1.29
CA TRP A 26 6.38 9.15 2.04
C TRP A 26 6.09 8.28 3.27
N LEU A 27 4.82 8.13 3.70
CA LEU A 27 4.42 7.37 4.88
C LEU A 27 3.52 6.16 4.55
N THR A 28 3.51 5.73 3.29
CA THR A 28 2.71 4.62 2.77
C THR A 28 3.25 3.24 3.18
N PHE A 29 3.52 3.04 4.47
CA PHE A 29 4.12 1.81 5.01
C PHE A 29 3.21 0.60 4.88
N PHE A 30 1.95 0.73 5.30
CA PHE A 30 0.98 -0.37 5.19
C PHE A 30 0.71 -0.73 3.73
N ALA A 31 0.47 0.28 2.88
CA ALA A 31 0.27 0.05 1.45
C ALA A 31 1.46 -0.66 0.82
N THR A 32 2.69 -0.25 1.16
CA THR A 32 3.92 -0.90 0.68
C THR A 32 3.98 -2.36 1.12
N ILE A 33 3.78 -2.67 2.41
CA ILE A 33 3.81 -4.05 2.92
C ILE A 33 2.74 -4.90 2.25
N PHE A 34 1.50 -4.39 2.22
CA PHE A 34 0.36 -5.14 1.70
C PHE A 34 0.51 -5.47 0.21
N ILE A 35 0.88 -4.49 -0.60
CA ILE A 35 1.04 -4.66 -2.04
C ILE A 35 2.27 -5.51 -2.34
N ALA A 36 3.41 -5.29 -1.64
CA ALA A 36 4.63 -6.07 -1.81
C ALA A 36 4.40 -7.56 -1.56
N GLU A 37 3.71 -7.90 -0.47
CA GLU A 37 3.37 -9.29 -0.12
C GLU A 37 2.49 -9.95 -1.19
N HIS A 38 1.52 -9.22 -1.75
CA HIS A 38 0.66 -9.75 -2.81
C HIS A 38 1.40 -9.92 -4.14
N LEU A 39 2.29 -9.00 -4.48
CA LEU A 39 3.09 -9.09 -5.70
C LEU A 39 4.14 -10.20 -5.60
N GLU A 40 4.79 -10.37 -4.44
CA GLU A 40 5.72 -11.49 -4.22
C GLU A 40 5.00 -12.84 -4.37
N LYS A 41 3.81 -13.00 -3.76
CA LYS A 41 2.97 -14.20 -3.93
C LYS A 41 2.52 -14.44 -5.37
N ALA A 42 2.37 -13.38 -6.16
CA ALA A 42 2.06 -13.46 -7.58
C ALA A 42 3.28 -13.74 -8.47
N GLY A 43 4.47 -13.93 -7.89
CA GLY A 43 5.70 -14.30 -8.61
C GLY A 43 6.52 -13.13 -9.12
N PHE A 44 6.23 -11.91 -8.69
CA PHE A 44 7.08 -10.75 -9.01
C PHE A 44 8.34 -10.73 -8.13
N LYS A 45 9.45 -10.29 -8.73
CA LYS A 45 10.58 -9.79 -7.95
C LYS A 45 10.23 -8.40 -7.44
N VAL A 46 10.16 -8.26 -6.11
CA VAL A 46 9.75 -7.02 -5.45
C VAL A 46 10.94 -6.33 -4.82
N LEU A 47 11.08 -5.03 -5.06
CA LEU A 47 12.03 -4.12 -4.44
C LEU A 47 11.23 -3.04 -3.71
N VAL A 48 11.68 -2.66 -2.49
CA VAL A 48 10.94 -1.72 -1.64
C VAL A 48 11.86 -0.68 -1.01
N GLY A 49 11.31 0.46 -0.73
CA GLY A 49 11.90 1.53 0.08
C GLY A 49 13.36 1.82 -0.25
N ARG A 50 14.28 1.49 0.65
CA ARG A 50 15.72 1.75 0.50
C ARG A 50 16.32 1.15 -0.78
N GLU A 51 15.78 0.06 -1.26
CA GLU A 51 16.29 -0.62 -2.46
C GLU A 51 16.04 0.17 -3.76
N ILE A 52 15.10 1.13 -3.72
CA ILE A 52 14.65 1.90 -4.90
C ILE A 52 14.74 3.41 -4.74
N LEU A 53 14.86 3.92 -3.51
CA LEU A 53 14.88 5.35 -3.22
C LEU A 53 16.26 5.82 -2.75
N LYS A 54 16.62 7.02 -3.22
CA LYS A 54 17.77 7.78 -2.75
C LYS A 54 17.29 8.95 -1.90
N ASP A 55 17.82 9.10 -0.69
CA ASP A 55 17.38 10.12 0.26
C ASP A 55 17.49 11.55 -0.30
N GLU A 56 18.58 11.85 -0.99
CA GLU A 56 18.83 13.14 -1.60
C GLU A 56 17.82 13.53 -2.70
N LYS A 57 16.94 12.60 -3.09
CA LYS A 57 15.88 12.82 -4.08
C LYS A 57 14.49 12.98 -3.46
N ARG A 58 14.39 12.84 -2.13
CA ARG A 58 13.11 13.04 -1.44
C ARG A 58 12.91 14.52 -1.16
N MET A 59 11.79 15.06 -1.61
CA MET A 59 11.37 16.42 -1.29
C MET A 59 10.51 16.37 -0.02
N ASP A 60 10.79 17.25 0.93
CA ASP A 60 10.06 17.39 2.18
C ASP A 60 9.78 16.03 2.86
N PRO A 61 10.83 15.26 3.21
CA PRO A 61 10.63 13.99 3.88
C PRO A 61 10.02 14.21 5.28
N PRO A 62 9.19 13.27 5.76
CA PRO A 62 8.66 13.34 7.12
C PRO A 62 9.78 13.27 8.15
N THR A 63 9.48 13.71 9.37
CA THR A 63 10.39 13.59 10.51
C THR A 63 10.61 12.12 10.89
N GLU A 64 11.66 11.83 11.65
CA GLU A 64 11.90 10.49 12.17
C GLU A 64 10.77 10.02 13.09
N GLU A 65 10.20 10.93 13.88
CA GLU A 65 9.08 10.65 14.79
C GLU A 65 7.80 10.27 14.02
N GLU A 66 7.46 11.05 13.01
CA GLU A 66 6.34 10.73 12.12
C GLU A 66 6.54 9.39 11.42
N THR A 67 7.72 9.17 10.89
CA THR A 67 8.10 7.92 10.22
C THR A 67 7.91 6.72 11.14
N ALA A 68 8.44 6.81 12.38
CA ALA A 68 8.33 5.73 13.36
C ALA A 68 6.87 5.47 13.77
N LEU A 69 6.08 6.52 13.94
CA LEU A 69 4.64 6.39 14.27
C LEU A 69 3.87 5.65 13.16
N TRP A 70 4.06 6.05 11.91
CA TRP A 70 3.36 5.44 10.78
C TRP A 70 3.84 4.00 10.52
N GLU A 71 5.12 3.72 10.73
CA GLU A 71 5.68 2.37 10.63
C GLU A 71 5.04 1.45 11.69
N GLN A 72 4.94 1.88 12.94
CA GLN A 72 4.27 1.10 14.00
C GLN A 72 2.79 0.83 13.68
N ARG A 73 2.06 1.83 13.19
CA ARG A 73 0.66 1.67 12.75
C ARG A 73 0.55 0.64 11.62
N ALA A 74 1.43 0.72 10.64
CA ALA A 74 1.46 -0.17 9.49
C ALA A 74 1.75 -1.63 9.88
N VAL A 75 2.69 -1.85 10.80
CA VAL A 75 3.00 -3.19 11.34
C VAL A 75 1.77 -3.82 11.97
N LYS A 76 1.09 -3.07 12.86
CA LYS A 76 -0.12 -3.56 13.51
C LYS A 76 -1.20 -3.89 12.48
N LEU A 77 -1.49 -2.98 11.57
CA LEU A 77 -2.53 -3.15 10.57
C LEU A 77 -2.21 -4.31 9.61
N ALA A 78 -0.98 -4.46 9.16
CA ALA A 78 -0.58 -5.55 8.27
C ALA A 78 -0.82 -6.93 8.92
N ILE A 79 -0.52 -7.06 10.22
CA ILE A 79 -0.79 -8.28 10.98
C ILE A 79 -2.30 -8.51 11.12
N GLU A 80 -3.08 -7.47 11.42
CA GLU A 80 -4.56 -7.52 11.48
C GLU A 80 -5.19 -7.93 10.14
N GLN A 81 -4.55 -7.55 9.03
CA GLN A 81 -4.95 -7.97 7.68
C GLN A 81 -4.43 -9.36 7.28
N GLY A 82 -3.86 -10.11 8.21
CA GLY A 82 -3.48 -11.51 8.02
C GLY A 82 -2.10 -11.74 7.39
N ILE A 83 -1.25 -10.73 7.32
CA ILE A 83 0.15 -10.92 6.92
C ILE A 83 0.93 -11.49 8.11
N ALA A 84 1.68 -12.57 7.89
CA ALA A 84 2.48 -13.20 8.93
C ALA A 84 3.51 -12.25 9.53
N LYS A 85 3.72 -12.30 10.84
CA LYS A 85 4.60 -11.36 11.58
C LYS A 85 6.04 -11.34 11.05
N ASP A 86 6.58 -12.48 10.71
CA ASP A 86 7.92 -12.64 10.14
C ASP A 86 8.03 -11.97 8.76
N LYS A 87 6.98 -12.07 7.94
CA LYS A 87 6.89 -11.38 6.66
C LYS A 87 6.81 -9.85 6.83
N VAL A 88 5.98 -9.38 7.77
CA VAL A 88 5.91 -7.95 8.09
C VAL A 88 7.28 -7.43 8.53
N ALA A 89 7.96 -8.13 9.44
CA ALA A 89 9.30 -7.76 9.90
C ALA A 89 10.30 -7.72 8.75
N THR A 90 10.23 -8.68 7.84
CA THR A 90 11.10 -8.72 6.64
C THR A 90 10.89 -7.49 5.77
N TRP A 91 9.63 -7.12 5.48
CA TRP A 91 9.32 -5.95 4.67
C TRP A 91 9.78 -4.65 5.33
N ILE A 92 9.53 -4.47 6.64
CA ILE A 92 9.98 -3.30 7.41
C ILE A 92 11.52 -3.17 7.34
N THR A 93 12.24 -4.25 7.57
CA THR A 93 13.71 -4.25 7.49
C THR A 93 14.22 -3.84 6.11
N ARG A 94 13.60 -4.34 5.04
CA ARG A 94 13.98 -4.01 3.67
C ARG A 94 13.64 -2.57 3.28
N MET A 95 12.53 -2.06 3.79
CA MET A 95 12.11 -0.67 3.57
C MET A 95 13.06 0.33 4.22
N ASP A 96 13.62 0.02 5.37
CA ASP A 96 14.56 0.87 6.10
C ASP A 96 14.07 2.32 6.19
N HIS A 97 12.88 2.49 6.78
CA HIS A 97 12.19 3.79 6.98
C HIS A 97 11.79 4.53 5.69
N ARG A 98 11.71 3.81 4.57
CA ARG A 98 11.29 4.38 3.27
C ARG A 98 10.19 3.54 2.66
N THR A 99 9.30 4.19 1.93
CA THR A 99 8.15 3.54 1.29
C THR A 99 8.30 3.51 -0.23
N GLY A 100 7.45 2.77 -0.90
CA GLY A 100 7.45 2.63 -2.36
C GLY A 100 7.84 1.24 -2.82
N ILE A 101 7.41 0.89 -4.04
CA ILE A 101 7.56 -0.45 -4.60
C ILE A 101 8.00 -0.37 -6.07
N VAL A 102 8.94 -1.22 -6.44
CA VAL A 102 9.18 -1.62 -7.83
C VAL A 102 9.01 -3.12 -7.92
N ALA A 103 8.11 -3.58 -8.77
CA ALA A 103 7.86 -4.99 -9.00
C ALA A 103 8.18 -5.37 -10.44
N ILE A 104 8.91 -6.44 -10.63
CA ILE A 104 9.40 -6.91 -11.93
C ILE A 104 8.88 -8.32 -12.16
N LEU A 105 8.09 -8.50 -13.22
CA LEU A 105 7.67 -9.80 -13.70
C LEU A 105 8.44 -10.15 -14.98
N ASP A 106 9.36 -11.08 -14.87
CA ASP A 106 10.05 -11.62 -16.03
C ASP A 106 9.27 -12.81 -16.60
N THR A 107 8.56 -12.58 -17.69
CA THR A 107 7.73 -13.60 -18.34
C THR A 107 8.52 -14.61 -19.15
N LYS A 108 9.83 -14.41 -19.34
CA LYS A 108 10.69 -15.20 -20.23
C LYS A 108 10.23 -15.24 -21.69
N ARG A 109 9.38 -14.30 -22.07
CA ARG A 109 8.89 -14.16 -23.46
C ARG A 109 9.62 -13.03 -24.16
N GLU A 110 9.91 -13.22 -25.42
CA GLU A 110 10.43 -12.13 -26.25
C GLU A 110 9.40 -11.01 -26.40
N GLY A 111 9.89 -9.77 -26.49
CA GLY A 111 9.04 -8.62 -26.68
C GLY A 111 9.52 -7.37 -25.94
N LYS A 112 8.68 -6.35 -26.01
CA LYS A 112 8.97 -5.06 -25.34
C LYS A 112 8.62 -5.12 -23.86
N THR A 113 9.47 -4.56 -23.02
CA THR A 113 9.15 -4.29 -21.62
C THR A 113 8.04 -3.24 -21.52
N LYS A 114 7.02 -3.51 -20.71
CA LYS A 114 5.95 -2.57 -20.38
C LYS A 114 6.14 -2.13 -18.93
N ALA A 115 6.04 -0.84 -18.68
CA ALA A 115 6.07 -0.29 -17.34
C ALA A 115 4.72 0.39 -17.01
N PHE A 116 4.26 0.21 -15.78
CA PHE A 116 3.05 0.84 -15.25
C PHE A 116 3.41 1.59 -13.97
N ARG A 117 2.82 2.76 -13.76
CA ARG A 117 2.94 3.53 -12.54
C ARG A 117 1.58 3.63 -11.85
N PHE A 118 1.59 3.44 -10.55
CA PHE A 118 0.42 3.58 -9.68
C PHE A 118 0.81 4.42 -8.47
N ASP A 119 -0.06 5.34 -8.09
CA ASP A 119 0.09 6.11 -6.86
C ASP A 119 -0.59 5.36 -5.71
N MET A 120 0.01 5.42 -4.51
CA MET A 120 -0.44 4.66 -3.34
C MET A 120 -0.85 5.57 -2.18
N ASP A 121 -0.47 6.85 -2.24
CA ASP A 121 -0.71 7.82 -1.19
C ASP A 121 -2.11 8.41 -1.24
N ALA A 122 -2.50 8.99 -0.12
CA ALA A 122 -3.72 9.75 0.04
C ALA A 122 -3.39 11.22 0.36
N LEU A 123 -4.26 12.11 -0.09
CA LEU A 123 -4.18 13.51 0.31
C LEU A 123 -4.69 13.68 1.75
N THR A 124 -4.08 14.63 2.49
CA THR A 124 -4.46 14.99 3.85
C THR A 124 -5.70 15.90 3.83
N VAL A 125 -6.83 15.36 3.36
CA VAL A 125 -8.10 16.07 3.24
C VAL A 125 -9.15 15.36 4.07
N ALA A 126 -9.82 16.13 4.96
CA ALA A 126 -10.96 15.60 5.70
C ALA A 126 -12.12 15.32 4.75
N GLU A 127 -12.65 14.10 4.79
CA GLU A 127 -13.80 13.75 3.99
C GLU A 127 -15.09 14.37 4.51
N SER A 128 -16.01 14.69 3.59
CA SER A 128 -17.35 15.10 3.97
C SER A 128 -18.10 13.98 4.68
N MET A 129 -18.77 14.29 5.75
CA MET A 129 -19.65 13.39 6.50
C MET A 129 -21.10 13.44 6.00
N ASP A 130 -21.33 13.91 4.77
CA ASP A 130 -22.66 13.95 4.15
C ASP A 130 -23.27 12.53 4.14
N VAL A 131 -24.48 12.43 4.67
CA VAL A 131 -25.23 11.17 4.83
C VAL A 131 -25.54 10.48 3.50
N ASP A 132 -25.50 11.20 2.39
CA ASP A 132 -25.74 10.62 1.07
C ASP A 132 -24.50 9.94 0.47
N ARG A 133 -23.32 10.16 1.01
CA ARG A 133 -22.12 9.49 0.56
C ARG A 133 -22.09 8.01 0.94
N VAL A 134 -21.66 7.17 0.01
CA VAL A 134 -21.60 5.72 0.21
C VAL A 134 -20.71 5.33 1.40
N PRO A 135 -19.51 5.92 1.63
CA PRO A 135 -18.69 5.60 2.81
C PRO A 135 -19.43 5.87 4.13
N VAL A 136 -20.20 6.93 4.21
CA VAL A 136 -21.00 7.27 5.40
C VAL A 136 -22.15 6.28 5.58
N LYS A 137 -22.87 5.94 4.51
CA LYS A 137 -23.97 4.96 4.56
C LYS A 137 -23.52 3.57 4.96
N GLU A 138 -22.38 3.11 4.43
CA GLU A 138 -21.88 1.77 4.71
C GLU A 138 -21.03 1.71 5.98
N ALA A 139 -20.53 2.83 6.50
CA ALA A 139 -19.70 3.00 7.70
C ALA A 139 -18.49 2.06 7.86
N SER A 140 -18.46 0.94 7.12
CA SER A 140 -17.49 -0.14 7.27
C SER A 140 -16.08 0.20 6.78
N TYR A 141 -15.94 1.26 6.00
CA TYR A 141 -14.65 1.69 5.43
C TYR A 141 -14.38 3.19 5.51
N LEU A 142 -15.06 3.88 6.42
CA LEU A 142 -14.68 5.25 6.80
C LEU A 142 -13.30 5.22 7.48
N PRO A 143 -12.45 6.23 7.24
CA PRO A 143 -11.24 6.44 8.03
C PRO A 143 -11.58 6.57 9.52
N PRO A 144 -10.72 6.06 10.41
CA PRO A 144 -10.91 6.17 11.85
C PRO A 144 -10.72 7.60 12.36
#